data_38b297c8ded61ebbc14962ece747860c
#
_entry.id   38b297c8ded61ebbc14962ece747860c
#
_cell.length_a   1.000
_cell.length_b   1.000
_cell.length_c   1.000
_cell.angle_alpha   90.00
_cell.angle_beta   90.00
_cell.angle_gamma   90.00
#
_symmetry.space_group_name_H-M   'P 1'
#
loop_
_entity.id
_entity.type
_entity.pdbx_description
1 polymer ?
#
loop_
_entity_poly.entity_id
_entity_poly.type
_entity_poly.pdbx_seq_one_letter_code
_entity_poly.pdbx_strand_id
1 'polypeptide(L)'
;TLVLRVLKLVNSSSYALRTNITSVSGAVAYIGIDNLSNLIVLDALKHLFSKNSQTKIFSRNRLWLHCAAVSISCQMIAERMFAQKGEDAFLCGILHDFGLIVEDQVIPDKFQEFCRTYIPEKFLITDHEFSIMGTDHQTIGYQLTKDWGLSREIRQGIKYHHKCLDDVEPKSLAGILQIAEYLVFRLKFLAFPEVKVNLSPPLLIHMKDNIMEYKAIIDDLPDEIQKAKEIYALEKN
;
A
#
# COMPACT_ATOMS: atom_id res chain seq x y z
N THR A 1 -7.65 3.43 -24.16
CA THR A 1 -7.15 4.70 -23.59
C THR A 1 -7.41 4.73 -22.08
N LEU A 2 -6.64 5.53 -21.32
CA LEU A 2 -6.82 5.73 -19.86
C LEU A 2 -8.25 6.15 -19.53
N VAL A 3 -8.84 7.07 -20.30
CA VAL A 3 -10.22 7.54 -20.10
C VAL A 3 -11.23 6.38 -20.13
N LEU A 4 -11.12 5.46 -21.09
CA LEU A 4 -12.03 4.31 -21.16
C LEU A 4 -11.87 3.37 -19.95
N ARG A 5 -10.66 3.17 -19.47
CA ARG A 5 -10.41 2.36 -18.25
C ARG A 5 -11.00 3.02 -17.03
N VAL A 6 -10.77 4.32 -16.85
CA VAL A 6 -11.35 5.11 -15.76
C VAL A 6 -12.87 5.04 -15.78
N LEU A 7 -13.51 5.26 -16.95
CA LEU A 7 -14.96 5.17 -17.05
C LEU A 7 -15.49 3.74 -16.77
N LYS A 8 -14.78 2.69 -17.20
CA LYS A 8 -15.11 1.32 -16.81
C LYS A 8 -15.03 1.09 -15.30
N LEU A 9 -14.00 1.63 -14.65
CA LEU A 9 -13.82 1.52 -13.20
C LEU A 9 -14.95 2.20 -12.44
N VAL A 10 -15.27 3.44 -12.80
CA VAL A 10 -16.35 4.21 -12.14
C VAL A 10 -17.73 3.57 -12.37
N ASN A 11 -17.95 2.95 -13.53
CA ASN A 11 -19.20 2.25 -13.85
C ASN A 11 -19.23 0.78 -13.38
N SER A 12 -18.23 0.33 -12.62
CA SER A 12 -18.24 -1.02 -12.07
C SER A 12 -19.31 -1.18 -10.99
N SER A 13 -19.63 -2.42 -10.65
CA SER A 13 -20.59 -2.76 -9.60
C SER A 13 -20.23 -2.16 -8.23
N SER A 14 -18.94 -1.91 -7.98
CA SER A 14 -18.42 -1.34 -6.75
C SER A 14 -18.97 0.05 -6.42
N TYR A 15 -19.37 0.82 -7.43
CA TYR A 15 -19.94 2.17 -7.24
C TYR A 15 -21.46 2.21 -7.28
N ALA A 16 -22.13 1.07 -7.52
CA ALA A 16 -23.60 0.91 -7.51
C ALA A 16 -24.37 2.04 -8.21
N LEU A 17 -23.87 2.49 -9.37
CA LEU A 17 -24.45 3.59 -10.14
C LEU A 17 -25.84 3.22 -10.69
N ARG A 18 -26.79 4.13 -10.55
CA ARG A 18 -28.11 4.00 -11.22
C ARG A 18 -28.06 4.30 -12.72
N THR A 19 -27.10 5.10 -13.15
CA THR A 19 -26.89 5.48 -14.55
C THR A 19 -25.41 5.50 -14.88
N ASN A 20 -25.05 5.08 -16.09
CA ASN A 20 -23.64 5.06 -16.50
C ASN A 20 -23.07 6.46 -16.66
N ILE A 21 -21.88 6.65 -16.12
CA ILE A 21 -21.06 7.86 -16.30
C ILE A 21 -20.30 7.72 -17.62
N THR A 22 -20.47 8.70 -18.51
CA THR A 22 -19.89 8.66 -19.88
C THR A 22 -18.77 9.69 -20.08
N SER A 23 -18.46 10.51 -19.05
CA SER A 23 -17.43 11.54 -19.13
C SER A 23 -16.55 11.58 -17.89
N VAL A 24 -15.30 12.06 -18.03
CA VAL A 24 -14.39 12.26 -16.90
C VAL A 24 -14.95 13.30 -15.92
N SER A 25 -15.59 14.37 -16.43
CA SER A 25 -16.24 15.37 -15.57
C SER A 25 -17.38 14.76 -14.74
N GLY A 26 -18.17 13.85 -15.32
CA GLY A 26 -19.16 13.09 -14.58
C GLY A 26 -18.55 12.18 -13.51
N ALA A 27 -17.41 11.55 -13.80
CA ALA A 27 -16.67 10.75 -12.82
C ALA A 27 -16.18 11.63 -11.66
N VAL A 28 -15.56 12.77 -11.95
CA VAL A 28 -15.12 13.73 -10.92
C VAL A 28 -16.30 14.22 -10.07
N ALA A 29 -17.43 14.53 -10.68
CA ALA A 29 -18.61 15.00 -9.95
C ALA A 29 -19.21 13.92 -9.02
N TYR A 30 -19.04 12.64 -9.36
CA TYR A 30 -19.61 11.53 -8.60
C TYR A 30 -18.69 11.02 -7.49
N ILE A 31 -17.41 10.72 -7.82
CA ILE A 31 -16.48 10.10 -6.88
C ILE A 31 -15.47 11.08 -6.29
N GLY A 32 -15.43 12.33 -6.78
CA GLY A 32 -14.42 13.31 -6.40
C GLY A 32 -13.12 13.19 -7.20
N ILE A 33 -12.35 14.28 -7.24
CA ILE A 33 -11.07 14.30 -7.96
C ILE A 33 -10.01 13.43 -7.28
N ASP A 34 -9.99 13.37 -5.96
CA ASP A 34 -8.99 12.66 -5.17
C ASP A 34 -9.14 11.15 -5.37
N ASN A 35 -10.36 10.62 -5.26
CA ASN A 35 -10.65 9.22 -5.53
C ASN A 35 -10.37 8.84 -6.99
N LEU A 36 -10.67 9.75 -7.93
CA LEU A 36 -10.34 9.52 -9.34
C LEU A 36 -8.82 9.45 -9.56
N SER A 37 -8.06 10.32 -8.92
CA SER A 37 -6.59 10.30 -8.95
C SER A 37 -6.03 9.00 -8.40
N ASN A 38 -6.53 8.55 -7.25
CA ASN A 38 -6.13 7.28 -6.64
C ASN A 38 -6.41 6.08 -7.56
N LEU A 39 -7.58 6.05 -8.23
CA LEU A 39 -7.91 5.01 -9.21
C LEU A 39 -6.95 5.01 -10.40
N ILE A 40 -6.55 6.19 -10.89
CA ILE A 40 -5.58 6.33 -11.98
C ILE A 40 -4.21 5.80 -11.56
N VAL A 41 -3.76 6.10 -10.35
CA VAL A 41 -2.49 5.59 -9.79
C VAL A 41 -2.53 4.07 -9.67
N LEU A 42 -3.59 3.51 -9.10
CA LEU A 42 -3.77 2.06 -9.00
C LEU A 42 -3.75 1.39 -10.37
N ASP A 43 -4.48 1.94 -11.36
CA ASP A 43 -4.51 1.41 -12.72
C ASP A 43 -3.13 1.46 -13.41
N ALA A 44 -2.41 2.56 -13.25
CA ALA A 44 -1.07 2.72 -13.83
C ALA A 44 -0.05 1.73 -13.25
N LEU A 45 -0.10 1.52 -11.93
CA LEU A 45 0.87 0.68 -11.23
C LEU A 45 0.59 -0.82 -11.36
N LYS A 46 -0.68 -1.25 -11.53
CA LYS A 46 -1.03 -2.68 -11.56
C LYS A 46 -0.28 -3.49 -12.61
N HIS A 47 0.07 -2.89 -13.75
CA HIS A 47 0.83 -3.55 -14.81
C HIS A 47 2.24 -3.96 -14.35
N LEU A 48 2.83 -3.23 -13.40
CA LEU A 48 4.14 -3.55 -12.83
C LEU A 48 4.06 -4.80 -11.94
N PHE A 49 2.88 -5.03 -11.34
CA PHE A 49 2.61 -6.21 -10.53
C PHE A 49 2.10 -7.43 -11.34
N SER A 50 1.77 -7.26 -12.63
CA SER A 50 1.13 -8.31 -13.44
C SER A 50 2.09 -9.38 -13.96
N LYS A 51 3.41 -9.18 -13.89
CA LYS A 51 4.39 -10.19 -14.30
C LYS A 51 4.34 -11.39 -13.35
N ASN A 52 4.36 -12.59 -13.92
CA ASN A 52 4.37 -13.84 -13.17
C ASN A 52 5.75 -14.07 -12.52
N SER A 53 6.00 -13.43 -11.39
CA SER A 53 7.04 -13.86 -10.47
C SER A 53 6.37 -14.46 -9.26
N GLN A 54 6.68 -15.72 -8.99
CA GLN A 54 6.10 -16.47 -7.89
C GLN A 54 7.14 -17.37 -7.25
N THR A 55 7.29 -17.23 -5.94
CA THR A 55 8.03 -18.16 -5.09
C THR A 55 7.05 -18.78 -4.07
N LYS A 56 7.54 -19.63 -3.17
CA LYS A 56 6.70 -20.21 -2.11
C LYS A 56 6.09 -19.13 -1.20
N ILE A 57 6.84 -18.05 -0.94
CA ILE A 57 6.43 -17.02 0.03
C ILE A 57 6.08 -15.68 -0.61
N PHE A 58 6.41 -15.45 -1.87
CA PHE A 58 6.18 -14.18 -2.57
C PHE A 58 5.38 -14.39 -3.86
N SER A 59 4.44 -13.49 -4.13
CA SER A 59 3.83 -13.31 -5.45
C SER A 59 3.44 -11.86 -5.65
N ARG A 60 3.62 -11.33 -6.86
CA ARG A 60 3.27 -9.95 -7.20
C ARG A 60 1.78 -9.65 -7.04
N ASN A 61 0.91 -10.62 -7.27
CA ASN A 61 -0.53 -10.44 -7.01
C ASN A 61 -0.83 -10.22 -5.53
N ARG A 62 -0.14 -10.94 -4.64
CA ARG A 62 -0.28 -10.77 -3.20
C ARG A 62 0.29 -9.42 -2.75
N LEU A 63 1.46 -9.06 -3.26
CA LEU A 63 2.07 -7.75 -3.03
C LEU A 63 1.14 -6.61 -3.49
N TRP A 64 0.52 -6.74 -4.68
CA TRP A 64 -0.47 -5.78 -5.15
C TRP A 64 -1.63 -5.58 -4.17
N LEU A 65 -2.24 -6.69 -3.73
CA LEU A 65 -3.35 -6.64 -2.77
C LEU A 65 -2.94 -6.03 -1.44
N HIS A 66 -1.73 -6.32 -0.98
CA HIS A 66 -1.14 -5.73 0.21
C HIS A 66 -0.98 -4.22 0.05
N CYS A 67 -0.26 -3.76 -0.97
CA CYS A 67 -0.05 -2.33 -1.23
C CYS A 67 -1.38 -1.57 -1.41
N ALA A 68 -2.36 -2.16 -2.11
CA ALA A 68 -3.69 -1.57 -2.24
C ALA A 68 -4.42 -1.47 -0.90
N ALA A 69 -4.35 -2.51 -0.05
CA ALA A 69 -4.95 -2.49 1.28
C ALA A 69 -4.29 -1.45 2.18
N VAL A 70 -2.95 -1.35 2.15
CA VAL A 70 -2.19 -0.36 2.91
C VAL A 70 -2.50 1.06 2.45
N SER A 71 -2.57 1.31 1.13
CA SER A 71 -2.87 2.65 0.60
C SER A 71 -4.26 3.14 1.01
N ILE A 72 -5.28 2.28 0.92
CA ILE A 72 -6.65 2.59 1.36
C ILE A 72 -6.67 2.85 2.88
N SER A 73 -5.99 2.01 3.66
CA SER A 73 -5.89 2.18 5.11
C SER A 73 -5.20 3.51 5.46
N CYS A 74 -4.10 3.86 4.79
CA CYS A 74 -3.40 5.14 4.97
C CYS A 74 -4.33 6.33 4.71
N GLN A 75 -5.08 6.31 3.61
CA GLN A 75 -6.05 7.35 3.27
C GLN A 75 -7.11 7.48 4.37
N MET A 76 -7.75 6.37 4.76
CA MET A 76 -8.79 6.37 5.80
C MET A 76 -8.26 6.91 7.14
N ILE A 77 -7.04 6.53 7.53
CA ILE A 77 -6.40 7.02 8.76
C ILE A 77 -6.14 8.53 8.66
N ALA A 78 -5.52 9.00 7.56
CA ALA A 78 -5.25 10.42 7.36
C ALA A 78 -6.51 11.28 7.46
N GLU A 79 -7.58 10.86 6.80
CA GLU A 79 -8.85 11.58 6.73
C GLU A 79 -9.65 11.51 8.04
N ARG A 80 -9.83 10.31 8.60
CA ARG A 80 -10.73 10.08 9.73
C ARG A 80 -10.09 10.37 11.08
N MET A 81 -8.78 10.10 11.24
CA MET A 81 -8.09 10.29 12.51
C MET A 81 -7.47 11.67 12.65
N PHE A 82 -6.98 12.23 11.54
CA PHE A 82 -6.17 13.45 11.58
C PHE A 82 -6.75 14.61 10.79
N ALA A 83 -7.90 14.44 10.14
CA ALA A 83 -8.55 15.44 9.27
C ALA A 83 -7.56 16.01 8.21
N GLN A 84 -6.65 15.18 7.73
CA GLN A 84 -5.67 15.50 6.68
C GLN A 84 -6.19 15.01 5.33
N LYS A 85 -5.70 15.60 4.23
CA LYS A 85 -5.93 15.07 2.89
C LYS A 85 -5.29 13.69 2.75
N GLY A 86 -6.02 12.75 2.20
CA GLY A 86 -5.60 11.35 2.10
C GLY A 86 -4.66 11.03 0.94
N GLU A 87 -4.46 11.94 -0.03
CA GLU A 87 -3.75 11.68 -1.29
C GLU A 87 -2.29 11.25 -1.08
N ASP A 88 -1.52 12.03 -0.30
CA ASP A 88 -0.12 11.71 -0.02
C ASP A 88 0.03 10.44 0.82
N ALA A 89 -0.91 10.20 1.74
CA ALA A 89 -0.94 8.98 2.54
C ALA A 89 -1.26 7.76 1.67
N PHE A 90 -2.23 7.87 0.76
CA PHE A 90 -2.54 6.85 -0.22
C PHE A 90 -1.33 6.54 -1.11
N LEU A 91 -0.68 7.57 -1.65
CA LEU A 91 0.51 7.42 -2.51
C LEU A 91 1.68 6.79 -1.74
N CYS A 92 1.89 7.18 -0.50
CA CYS A 92 2.89 6.57 0.37
C CYS A 92 2.61 5.07 0.57
N GLY A 93 1.35 4.71 0.86
CA GLY A 93 0.91 3.33 1.06
C GLY A 93 1.03 2.46 -0.19
N ILE A 94 0.70 2.96 -1.39
CA ILE A 94 0.81 2.14 -2.62
C ILE A 94 2.27 1.91 -3.05
N LEU A 95 3.18 2.81 -2.68
CA LEU A 95 4.58 2.77 -3.09
C LEU A 95 5.53 2.18 -2.04
N HIS A 96 5.11 1.95 -0.79
CA HIS A 96 6.02 1.61 0.31
C HIS A 96 6.88 0.39 0.03
N ASP A 97 6.30 -0.64 -0.56
CA ASP A 97 6.92 -1.93 -0.90
C ASP A 97 7.36 -2.04 -2.37
N PHE A 98 7.35 -0.93 -3.13
CA PHE A 98 7.71 -0.95 -4.54
C PHE A 98 9.15 -1.43 -4.79
N GLY A 99 10.03 -1.25 -3.81
CA GLY A 99 11.40 -1.78 -3.84
C GLY A 99 11.46 -3.29 -4.07
N LEU A 100 10.52 -4.07 -3.52
CA LEU A 100 10.44 -5.53 -3.74
C LEU A 100 10.23 -5.91 -5.22
N ILE A 101 9.51 -5.08 -5.98
CA ILE A 101 9.34 -5.29 -7.43
C ILE A 101 10.67 -5.09 -8.14
N VAL A 102 11.45 -4.08 -7.73
CA VAL A 102 12.76 -3.80 -8.30
C VAL A 102 13.73 -4.93 -8.01
N GLU A 103 13.78 -5.41 -6.78
CA GLU A 103 14.60 -6.56 -6.37
C GLU A 103 14.28 -7.80 -7.21
N ASP A 104 13.00 -8.14 -7.33
CA ASP A 104 12.53 -9.26 -8.13
C ASP A 104 12.84 -9.11 -9.65
N GLN A 105 12.93 -7.87 -10.17
CA GLN A 105 13.19 -7.64 -11.59
C GLN A 105 14.67 -7.51 -11.93
N VAL A 106 15.44 -6.86 -11.07
CA VAL A 106 16.81 -6.44 -11.36
C VAL A 106 17.84 -7.48 -10.88
N ILE A 107 17.53 -8.13 -9.76
CA ILE A 107 18.41 -9.14 -9.14
C ILE A 107 17.63 -10.42 -8.78
N PRO A 108 16.94 -11.05 -9.75
CA PRO A 108 16.00 -12.15 -9.52
C PRO A 108 16.62 -13.34 -8.77
N ASP A 109 17.88 -13.69 -9.06
CA ASP A 109 18.54 -14.83 -8.41
C ASP A 109 18.73 -14.59 -6.90
N LYS A 110 19.18 -13.40 -6.51
CA LYS A 110 19.32 -13.02 -5.10
C LYS A 110 17.96 -12.87 -4.41
N PHE A 111 16.98 -12.32 -5.12
CA PHE A 111 15.61 -12.23 -4.58
C PHE A 111 14.99 -13.61 -4.34
N GLN A 112 15.22 -14.58 -5.23
CA GLN A 112 14.80 -15.97 -5.01
C GLN A 112 15.55 -16.61 -3.84
N GLU A 113 16.83 -16.35 -3.66
CA GLU A 113 17.60 -16.79 -2.50
C GLU A 113 17.03 -16.21 -1.21
N PHE A 114 16.75 -14.91 -1.16
CA PHE A 114 16.06 -14.24 -0.08
C PHE A 114 14.73 -14.95 0.25
N CYS A 115 13.85 -15.14 -0.75
CA CYS A 115 12.57 -15.82 -0.56
C CYS A 115 12.69 -17.26 -0.06
N ARG A 116 13.75 -17.97 -0.40
CA ARG A 116 14.00 -19.35 0.02
C ARG A 116 14.50 -19.45 1.46
N THR A 117 15.26 -18.45 1.92
CA THR A 117 15.98 -18.48 3.20
C THR A 117 15.34 -17.61 4.29
N TYR A 118 14.39 -16.75 3.93
CA TYR A 118 13.72 -15.87 4.88
C TYR A 118 12.83 -16.66 5.85
N ILE A 119 13.08 -16.45 7.14
CA ILE A 119 12.35 -17.02 8.26
C ILE A 119 11.90 -15.86 9.17
N PRO A 120 10.60 -15.48 9.15
CA PRO A 120 10.08 -14.28 9.84
C PRO A 120 10.33 -14.26 11.36
N GLU A 121 10.42 -15.44 12.00
CA GLU A 121 10.68 -15.54 13.44
C GLU A 121 12.13 -15.22 13.81
N LYS A 122 13.06 -15.33 12.86
CA LYS A 122 14.51 -15.19 13.08
C LYS A 122 15.07 -13.86 12.60
N PHE A 123 14.49 -13.30 11.57
CA PHE A 123 15.06 -12.14 10.89
C PHE A 123 14.03 -11.03 10.71
N LEU A 124 14.46 -9.78 10.87
CA LEU A 124 13.73 -8.67 10.26
C LEU A 124 13.88 -8.76 8.73
N ILE A 125 12.83 -8.43 8.01
CA ILE A 125 12.81 -8.55 6.55
C ILE A 125 13.94 -7.75 5.91
N THR A 126 14.11 -6.49 6.30
CA THR A 126 15.13 -5.57 5.78
C THR A 126 16.56 -6.02 6.09
N ASP A 127 16.80 -6.60 7.27
CA ASP A 127 18.13 -7.09 7.63
C ASP A 127 18.51 -8.32 6.79
N HIS A 128 17.52 -9.19 6.54
CA HIS A 128 17.75 -10.39 5.71
C HIS A 128 17.95 -10.02 4.24
N GLU A 129 17.15 -9.09 3.70
CA GLU A 129 17.38 -8.50 2.37
C GLU A 129 18.79 -7.95 2.25
N PHE A 130 19.19 -7.10 3.20
CA PHE A 130 20.51 -6.48 3.19
C PHE A 130 21.65 -7.50 3.24
N SER A 131 21.49 -8.58 4.01
CA SER A 131 22.51 -9.63 4.12
C SER A 131 22.77 -10.38 2.79
N ILE A 132 21.75 -10.50 1.93
CA ILE A 132 21.83 -11.23 0.66
C ILE A 132 22.11 -10.29 -0.51
N MET A 133 21.42 -9.13 -0.55
CA MET A 133 21.41 -8.22 -1.69
C MET A 133 22.32 -7.01 -1.52
N GLY A 134 22.73 -6.68 -0.28
CA GLY A 134 23.51 -5.48 0.06
C GLY A 134 22.64 -4.20 0.07
N THR A 135 21.33 -4.34 -0.03
CA THR A 135 20.31 -3.29 0.04
C THR A 135 19.00 -3.88 0.57
N ASP A 136 17.99 -3.05 0.77
CA ASP A 136 16.64 -3.43 1.18
C ASP A 136 15.59 -2.66 0.37
N HIS A 137 14.36 -3.17 0.32
CA HIS A 137 13.26 -2.57 -0.42
C HIS A 137 12.93 -1.13 0.02
N GLN A 138 13.11 -0.78 1.31
CA GLN A 138 12.91 0.59 1.81
C GLN A 138 13.93 1.56 1.22
N THR A 139 15.20 1.13 1.14
CA THR A 139 16.30 1.92 0.55
C THR A 139 16.08 2.13 -0.93
N ILE A 140 15.69 1.09 -1.67
CA ILE A 140 15.35 1.16 -3.09
C ILE A 140 14.13 2.06 -3.31
N GLY A 141 13.05 1.86 -2.56
CA GLY A 141 11.83 2.67 -2.64
C GLY A 141 12.09 4.16 -2.37
N TYR A 142 12.91 4.46 -1.36
CA TYR A 142 13.34 5.82 -1.07
C TYR A 142 14.08 6.45 -2.26
N GLN A 143 15.02 5.74 -2.88
CA GLN A 143 15.80 6.27 -4.00
C GLN A 143 14.92 6.50 -5.23
N LEU A 144 14.05 5.55 -5.57
CA LEU A 144 13.11 5.68 -6.69
C LEU A 144 12.19 6.89 -6.52
N THR A 145 11.59 7.03 -5.34
CA THR A 145 10.66 8.13 -5.07
C THR A 145 11.37 9.49 -5.01
N LYS A 146 12.67 9.51 -4.68
CA LYS A 146 13.53 10.68 -4.80
C LYS A 146 13.76 11.04 -6.26
N ASP A 147 14.08 10.06 -7.10
CA ASP A 147 14.32 10.28 -8.54
C ASP A 147 13.03 10.72 -9.26
N TRP A 148 11.87 10.29 -8.77
CA TRP A 148 10.55 10.75 -9.25
C TRP A 148 10.12 12.12 -8.72
N GLY A 149 10.92 12.75 -7.86
CA GLY A 149 10.63 14.08 -7.32
C GLY A 149 9.50 14.13 -6.29
N LEU A 150 9.16 13.01 -5.65
CA LEU A 150 8.13 13.00 -4.62
C LEU A 150 8.57 13.77 -3.37
N SER A 151 7.60 14.21 -2.56
CA SER A 151 7.84 14.98 -1.35
C SER A 151 8.77 14.29 -0.36
N ARG A 152 9.44 15.06 0.49
CA ARG A 152 10.33 14.50 1.53
C ARG A 152 9.57 13.59 2.48
N GLU A 153 8.35 13.96 2.81
CA GLU A 153 7.47 13.27 3.75
C GLU A 153 7.13 11.86 3.23
N ILE A 154 6.72 11.73 1.95
CA ILE A 154 6.47 10.44 1.30
C ILE A 154 7.73 9.57 1.31
N ARG A 155 8.86 10.15 0.89
CA ARG A 155 10.14 9.41 0.84
C ARG A 155 10.57 8.91 2.21
N GLN A 156 10.39 9.70 3.27
CA GLN A 156 10.71 9.30 4.63
C GLN A 156 9.74 8.25 5.16
N GLY A 157 8.45 8.36 4.85
CA GLY A 157 7.45 7.33 5.14
C GLY A 157 7.92 5.97 4.60
N ILE A 158 8.26 5.92 3.31
CA ILE A 158 8.76 4.71 2.65
C ILE A 158 10.07 4.21 3.26
N LYS A 159 11.01 5.13 3.56
CA LYS A 159 12.34 4.77 4.12
C LYS A 159 12.27 4.13 5.49
N TYR A 160 11.27 4.47 6.30
CA TYR A 160 11.24 4.14 7.72
C TYR A 160 10.04 3.30 8.15
N HIS A 161 9.25 2.74 7.20
CA HIS A 161 8.00 2.05 7.56
C HIS A 161 8.20 0.79 8.40
N HIS A 162 9.35 0.09 8.32
CA HIS A 162 9.69 -1.02 9.21
C HIS A 162 10.50 -0.60 10.45
N LYS A 163 10.85 0.68 10.60
CA LYS A 163 11.66 1.14 11.72
C LYS A 163 10.79 1.63 12.87
N CYS A 164 10.87 0.94 14.00
CA CYS A 164 10.24 1.37 15.25
C CYS A 164 11.08 2.48 15.90
N LEU A 165 10.87 3.73 15.47
CA LEU A 165 11.52 4.89 16.07
C LEU A 165 10.69 5.40 17.25
N ASP A 166 11.39 5.84 18.32
CA ASP A 166 10.74 6.31 19.55
C ASP A 166 10.08 7.69 19.42
N ASP A 167 10.35 8.41 18.33
CA ASP A 167 9.89 9.77 18.06
C ASP A 167 8.93 9.88 16.86
N VAL A 168 8.36 8.76 16.39
CA VAL A 168 7.41 8.78 15.28
C VAL A 168 6.09 9.44 15.71
N GLU A 169 5.77 10.56 15.08
CA GLU A 169 4.46 11.21 15.28
C GLU A 169 3.34 10.43 14.59
N PRO A 170 2.23 10.09 15.28
CA PRO A 170 1.11 9.33 14.69
C PRO A 170 0.51 9.97 13.44
N LYS A 171 0.46 11.31 13.35
CA LYS A 171 -0.08 12.07 12.22
C LYS A 171 0.89 12.25 11.05
N SER A 172 2.18 11.87 11.20
CA SER A 172 3.15 11.89 10.11
C SER A 172 2.86 10.78 9.10
N LEU A 173 3.28 10.92 7.83
CA LEU A 173 3.11 9.84 6.84
C LEU A 173 3.78 8.53 7.27
N ALA A 174 4.92 8.62 7.97
CA ALA A 174 5.57 7.43 8.52
C ALA A 174 4.72 6.76 9.62
N GLY A 175 4.11 7.55 10.51
CA GLY A 175 3.22 7.05 11.55
C GLY A 175 1.95 6.45 10.97
N ILE A 176 1.30 7.15 10.06
CA ILE A 176 0.10 6.68 9.34
C ILE A 176 0.39 5.35 8.62
N LEU A 177 1.52 5.26 7.91
CA LEU A 177 1.90 4.06 7.17
C LEU A 177 2.15 2.87 8.11
N GLN A 178 2.88 3.06 9.22
CA GLN A 178 3.10 1.98 10.20
C GLN A 178 1.79 1.50 10.85
N ILE A 179 0.88 2.42 11.17
CA ILE A 179 -0.44 2.04 11.70
C ILE A 179 -1.24 1.28 10.64
N ALA A 180 -1.25 1.75 9.39
CA ALA A 180 -1.92 1.09 8.28
C ALA A 180 -1.41 -0.34 8.05
N GLU A 181 -0.09 -0.52 8.03
CA GLU A 181 0.57 -1.83 7.99
C GLU A 181 0.07 -2.76 9.10
N TYR A 182 -0.01 -2.26 10.33
CA TYR A 182 -0.50 -3.03 11.46
C TYR A 182 -1.97 -3.44 11.29
N LEU A 183 -2.86 -2.55 10.83
CA LEU A 183 -4.27 -2.87 10.58
C LEU A 183 -4.41 -3.92 9.47
N VAL A 184 -3.69 -3.75 8.37
CA VAL A 184 -3.67 -4.67 7.23
C VAL A 184 -3.11 -6.04 7.61
N PHE A 185 -2.07 -6.06 8.46
CA PHE A 185 -1.55 -7.30 9.08
C PHE A 185 -2.64 -8.03 9.88
N ARG A 186 -3.42 -7.31 10.69
CA ARG A 186 -4.53 -7.89 11.48
C ARG A 186 -5.61 -8.50 10.59
N LEU A 187 -5.85 -7.93 9.42
CA LEU A 187 -6.79 -8.42 8.41
C LEU A 187 -6.21 -9.50 7.47
N LYS A 188 -4.93 -9.88 7.65
CA LYS A 188 -4.24 -10.92 6.88
C LYS A 188 -4.01 -10.61 5.39
N PHE A 189 -3.99 -9.35 5.00
CA PHE A 189 -3.56 -8.93 3.67
C PHE A 189 -2.04 -8.69 3.66
N LEU A 190 -1.25 -9.76 3.63
CA LEU A 190 0.20 -9.72 3.79
C LEU A 190 0.92 -9.90 2.45
N ALA A 191 1.99 -9.14 2.21
CA ALA A 191 2.90 -9.35 1.09
C ALA A 191 3.67 -10.67 1.24
N PHE A 192 4.19 -10.92 2.44
CA PHE A 192 4.84 -12.18 2.82
C PHE A 192 4.08 -12.86 3.97
N PRO A 193 4.05 -14.23 4.02
CA PRO A 193 3.45 -14.93 5.15
C PRO A 193 4.20 -14.60 6.45
N GLU A 194 3.43 -14.42 7.52
CA GLU A 194 3.92 -14.36 8.90
C GLU A 194 4.91 -13.23 9.24
N VAL A 195 5.06 -12.22 8.38
CA VAL A 195 5.84 -11.01 8.71
C VAL A 195 5.25 -10.36 9.96
N LYS A 196 6.10 -10.13 10.97
CA LYS A 196 5.70 -9.41 12.18
C LYS A 196 5.72 -7.91 11.90
N VAL A 197 4.61 -7.25 12.16
CA VAL A 197 4.51 -5.79 12.14
C VAL A 197 4.56 -5.31 13.59
N ASN A 198 5.60 -4.58 13.93
CA ASN A 198 5.77 -3.95 15.23
C ASN A 198 5.45 -2.46 15.12
N LEU A 199 4.72 -1.93 16.09
CA LEU A 199 4.48 -0.50 16.22
C LEU A 199 5.44 0.11 17.23
N SER A 200 5.90 1.33 16.95
CA SER A 200 6.66 2.11 17.92
C SER A 200 5.79 2.47 19.14
N PRO A 201 6.39 2.70 20.33
CA PRO A 201 5.65 3.01 21.53
C PRO A 201 4.67 4.20 21.40
N PRO A 202 5.01 5.33 20.73
CA PRO A 202 4.06 6.43 20.53
C PRO A 202 2.83 6.02 19.73
N LEU A 203 3.00 5.18 18.71
CA LEU A 203 1.88 4.70 17.89
C LEU A 203 0.97 3.73 18.65
N LEU A 204 1.57 2.87 19.49
CA LEU A 204 0.80 1.98 20.37
C LEU A 204 -0.04 2.74 21.38
N ILE A 205 0.51 3.78 21.99
CA ILE A 205 -0.22 4.66 22.94
C ILE A 205 -1.37 5.33 22.17
N HIS A 206 -1.07 5.98 21.05
CA HIS A 206 -2.08 6.67 20.24
C HIS A 206 -3.23 5.74 19.82
N MET A 207 -2.91 4.51 19.38
CA MET A 207 -3.94 3.54 19.00
C MET A 207 -4.80 3.07 20.17
N LYS A 208 -4.22 2.93 21.36
CA LYS A 208 -4.98 2.58 22.57
C LYS A 208 -5.93 3.70 22.98
N ASP A 209 -5.47 4.93 22.89
CA ASP A 209 -6.26 6.12 23.27
C ASP A 209 -7.43 6.37 22.30
N ASN A 210 -7.32 5.87 21.04
CA ASN A 210 -8.31 6.04 19.97
C ASN A 210 -8.80 4.68 19.45
N ILE A 211 -8.99 3.70 20.34
CA ILE A 211 -9.27 2.31 19.95
C ILE A 211 -10.60 2.14 19.22
N MET A 212 -11.62 2.95 19.55
CA MET A 212 -12.94 2.86 18.95
C MET A 212 -12.94 3.35 17.50
N GLU A 213 -12.19 4.41 17.22
CA GLU A 213 -12.02 5.00 15.90
C GLU A 213 -11.26 4.03 14.99
N TYR A 214 -10.17 3.44 15.48
CA TYR A 214 -9.44 2.42 14.74
C TYR A 214 -10.25 1.15 14.51
N LYS A 215 -11.12 0.77 15.46
CA LYS A 215 -12.05 -0.33 15.26
C LYS A 215 -13.02 -0.04 14.12
N ALA A 216 -13.58 1.15 14.05
CA ALA A 216 -14.46 1.54 12.94
C ALA A 216 -13.73 1.50 11.58
N ILE A 217 -12.46 1.92 11.53
CA ILE A 217 -11.64 1.79 10.32
C ILE A 217 -11.45 0.31 9.94
N ILE A 218 -11.11 -0.57 10.90
CA ILE A 218 -10.93 -2.02 10.65
C ILE A 218 -12.24 -2.66 10.15
N ASP A 219 -13.37 -2.26 10.68
CA ASP A 219 -14.67 -2.81 10.29
C ASP A 219 -15.06 -2.41 8.85
N ASP A 220 -14.72 -1.20 8.41
CA ASP A 220 -15.01 -0.69 7.06
C ASP A 220 -13.95 -1.14 6.01
N LEU A 221 -12.71 -1.35 6.42
CA LEU A 221 -11.58 -1.58 5.51
C LEU A 221 -11.74 -2.79 4.56
N PRO A 222 -12.33 -3.94 4.97
CA PRO A 222 -12.57 -5.06 4.06
C PRO A 222 -13.44 -4.71 2.85
N ASP A 223 -14.48 -3.90 3.03
CA ASP A 223 -15.38 -3.50 1.96
C ASP A 223 -14.66 -2.56 0.96
N GLU A 224 -13.85 -1.63 1.47
CA GLU A 224 -13.04 -0.75 0.63
C GLU A 224 -11.96 -1.53 -0.15
N ILE A 225 -11.32 -2.51 0.47
CA ILE A 225 -10.37 -3.42 -0.22
C ILE A 225 -11.10 -4.26 -1.28
N GLN A 226 -12.32 -4.70 -1.01
CA GLN A 226 -13.10 -5.47 -1.98
C GLN A 226 -13.40 -4.65 -3.25
N LYS A 227 -13.73 -3.36 -3.10
CA LYS A 227 -13.88 -2.44 -4.25
C LYS A 227 -12.59 -2.37 -5.09
N ALA A 228 -11.43 -2.25 -4.44
CA ALA A 228 -10.15 -2.26 -5.13
C ALA A 228 -9.86 -3.60 -5.84
N LYS A 229 -10.22 -4.75 -5.25
CA LYS A 229 -10.11 -6.06 -5.90
C LYS A 229 -10.96 -6.18 -7.16
N GLU A 230 -12.19 -5.66 -7.14
CA GLU A 230 -13.07 -5.67 -8.30
C GLU A 230 -12.49 -4.84 -9.44
N ILE A 231 -11.92 -3.66 -9.12
CA ILE A 231 -11.18 -2.83 -10.06
C ILE A 231 -10.03 -3.61 -10.72
N TYR A 232 -9.28 -4.39 -9.92
CA TYR A 232 -8.19 -5.23 -10.44
C TYR A 232 -8.69 -6.42 -11.30
N ALA A 233 -9.83 -7.00 -10.96
CA ALA A 233 -10.37 -8.18 -11.64
C ALA A 233 -11.01 -7.86 -13.01
N LEU A 234 -11.46 -6.61 -13.26
CA LEU A 234 -12.14 -6.19 -14.49
C LEU A 234 -11.30 -6.38 -15.79
N GLU A 235 -10.02 -6.69 -15.69
CA GLU A 235 -9.17 -6.95 -16.86
C GLU A 235 -8.85 -8.44 -17.11
N LYS A 236 -9.34 -9.34 -16.27
CA LYS A 236 -9.17 -10.79 -16.52
C LYS A 236 -10.25 -11.38 -17.42
N ASN A 237 -11.20 -10.55 -17.84
CA ASN A 237 -12.25 -10.86 -18.83
C ASN A 237 -12.10 -9.95 -20.06
#